data_1d19da4aa8e9fb39d31670a14894ad98
#
_entry.id   1d19da4aa8e9fb39d31670a14894ad98
#
_cell.length_a   1.000
_cell.length_b   1.000
_cell.length_c   1.000
_cell.angle_alpha   90.00
_cell.angle_beta   90.00
_cell.angle_gamma   90.00
#
_symmetry.space_group_name_H-M   'P 1'
#
loop_
_entity.id
_entity.type
_entity.pdbx_description
1 polymer ?
#
loop_
_entity_poly.entity_id
_entity_poly.type
_entity_poly.pdbx_seq_one_letter_code
_entity_poly.pdbx_strand_id
1 'polypeptide(L)'
;EKVEIARRHLVPKELEANGIKKGYVKFSKQALEYIIENYTRESGVRELEKKINKIMRKIALQFARDGFEKVHEIKPDDVREYLGTPEYTRDKYQGNDYAGVVTGLAWTAVGGEILFVETSLSKGKGGKLTLTGNLGDVMKESAMLALEYIKAHTQLLNLKEDIFDNWNIHVHVPEGAIPKDGPSAGITMVTSLAVSYTHLTLPTT
;
A
#
# COMPACT_ATOMS: atom_id res chain seq x y z
N GLU A 1 13.89 -11.62 -7.11
CA GLU A 1 15.00 -11.05 -7.87
C GLU A 1 15.86 -10.12 -6.99
N LYS A 2 15.32 -9.03 -6.40
CA LYS A 2 16.07 -8.10 -5.53
C LYS A 2 16.81 -8.78 -4.37
N VAL A 3 16.21 -9.79 -3.74
CA VAL A 3 16.86 -10.59 -2.67
C VAL A 3 18.12 -11.27 -3.16
N GLU A 4 18.09 -11.84 -4.36
CA GLU A 4 19.29 -12.48 -4.94
C GLU A 4 20.38 -11.47 -5.29
N ILE A 5 19.99 -10.30 -5.83
CA ILE A 5 20.93 -9.21 -6.08
C ILE A 5 21.56 -8.74 -4.77
N ALA A 6 20.75 -8.54 -3.73
CA ALA A 6 21.23 -8.16 -2.42
C ALA A 6 22.23 -9.19 -1.85
N ARG A 7 21.86 -10.46 -1.87
CA ARG A 7 22.68 -11.54 -1.31
C ARG A 7 24.00 -11.73 -2.06
N ARG A 8 23.96 -11.69 -3.41
CA ARG A 8 25.13 -12.00 -4.25
C ARG A 8 26.06 -10.82 -4.46
N HIS A 9 25.53 -9.60 -4.45
CA HIS A 9 26.29 -8.42 -4.85
C HIS A 9 26.32 -7.33 -3.78
N LEU A 10 25.17 -6.89 -3.24
CA LEU A 10 25.16 -5.76 -2.34
C LEU A 10 25.75 -6.08 -0.96
N VAL A 11 25.34 -7.18 -0.36
CA VAL A 11 25.87 -7.58 0.96
C VAL A 11 27.38 -7.78 0.94
N PRO A 12 27.97 -8.52 -0.02
CA PRO A 12 29.43 -8.64 -0.11
C PRO A 12 30.14 -7.30 -0.32
N LYS A 13 29.60 -6.44 -1.19
CA LYS A 13 30.14 -5.11 -1.46
C LYS A 13 30.15 -4.25 -0.20
N GLU A 14 29.05 -4.23 0.55
CA GLU A 14 28.94 -3.41 1.74
C GLU A 14 29.73 -3.97 2.93
N LEU A 15 29.96 -5.28 3.01
CA LEU A 15 30.90 -5.86 3.96
C LEU A 15 32.31 -5.33 3.74
N GLU A 16 32.79 -5.37 2.50
CA GLU A 16 34.13 -4.88 2.13
C GLU A 16 34.24 -3.37 2.37
N ALA A 17 33.27 -2.59 1.92
CA ALA A 17 33.24 -1.14 2.08
C ALA A 17 33.27 -0.67 3.54
N ASN A 18 32.73 -1.47 4.47
CA ASN A 18 32.72 -1.18 5.90
C ASN A 18 33.80 -1.91 6.70
N GLY A 19 34.76 -2.55 6.02
CA GLY A 19 35.89 -3.22 6.67
C GLY A 19 35.52 -4.47 7.47
N ILE A 20 34.34 -5.05 7.22
CA ILE A 20 33.87 -6.25 7.91
C ILE A 20 34.32 -7.49 7.12
N LYS A 21 35.04 -8.39 7.78
CA LYS A 21 35.49 -9.62 7.15
C LYS A 21 34.31 -10.50 6.69
N LYS A 22 34.48 -11.12 5.53
CA LYS A 22 33.48 -12.03 4.96
C LYS A 22 33.16 -13.17 5.96
N GLY A 23 31.85 -13.36 6.18
CA GLY A 23 31.37 -14.41 7.08
C GLY A 23 31.00 -13.94 8.49
N TYR A 24 31.44 -12.75 8.92
CA TYR A 24 31.06 -12.21 10.24
C TYR A 24 29.64 -11.66 10.30
N VAL A 25 29.12 -11.18 9.20
CA VAL A 25 27.73 -10.72 9.10
C VAL A 25 27.02 -11.45 7.97
N LYS A 26 25.84 -11.96 8.25
CA LYS A 26 24.97 -12.62 7.28
C LYS A 26 23.58 -12.03 7.40
N PHE A 27 22.89 -11.89 6.28
CA PHE A 27 21.46 -11.53 6.26
C PHE A 27 20.64 -12.78 5.98
N SER A 28 19.64 -13.05 6.80
CA SER A 28 18.63 -14.05 6.48
C SER A 28 17.84 -13.58 5.25
N LYS A 29 17.29 -14.54 4.50
CA LYS A 29 16.41 -14.21 3.36
C LYS A 29 15.24 -13.33 3.81
N GLN A 30 14.66 -13.66 4.97
CA GLN A 30 13.54 -12.93 5.57
C GLN A 30 13.92 -11.50 5.94
N ALA A 31 15.14 -11.25 6.42
CA ALA A 31 15.62 -9.89 6.71
C ALA A 31 15.74 -9.05 5.43
N LEU A 32 16.26 -9.61 4.34
CA LEU A 32 16.36 -8.92 3.05
C LEU A 32 14.96 -8.64 2.47
N GLU A 33 14.04 -9.59 2.55
CA GLU A 33 12.64 -9.41 2.16
C GLU A 33 12.00 -8.29 3.00
N TYR A 34 12.21 -8.30 4.30
CA TYR A 34 11.69 -7.30 5.22
C TYR A 34 12.21 -5.87 4.92
N ILE A 35 13.51 -5.73 4.59
CA ILE A 35 14.09 -4.44 4.16
C ILE A 35 13.43 -3.97 2.87
N ILE A 36 13.30 -4.86 1.87
CA ILE A 36 12.72 -4.53 0.58
C ILE A 36 11.27 -4.07 0.73
N GLU A 37 10.49 -4.74 1.55
CA GLU A 37 9.06 -4.49 1.71
C GLU A 37 8.75 -3.27 2.56
N ASN A 38 9.55 -3.00 3.59
CA ASN A 38 9.22 -2.03 4.62
C ASN A 38 10.11 -0.78 4.62
N TYR A 39 11.23 -0.79 3.91
CA TYR A 39 12.18 0.34 3.92
C TYR A 39 12.61 0.81 2.54
N THR A 40 12.08 0.21 1.46
CA THR A 40 12.37 0.65 0.09
C THR A 40 11.10 0.68 -0.76
N ARG A 41 11.03 1.68 -1.65
CA ARG A 41 9.93 1.80 -2.63
C ARG A 41 10.51 2.26 -3.97
N GLU A 42 11.24 1.36 -4.61
CA GLU A 42 11.98 1.62 -5.84
C GLU A 42 11.89 0.44 -6.83
N SER A 43 12.01 0.70 -8.11
CA SER A 43 12.14 -0.35 -9.14
C SER A 43 13.54 -0.97 -9.17
N GLY A 44 14.56 -0.19 -8.84
CA GLY A 44 15.96 -0.62 -8.75
C GLY A 44 16.36 -1.17 -7.38
N VAL A 45 17.64 -1.05 -7.04
CA VAL A 45 18.23 -1.55 -5.79
C VAL A 45 19.10 -0.51 -5.06
N ARG A 46 19.04 0.77 -5.46
CA ARG A 46 19.87 1.83 -4.86
C ARG A 46 19.49 2.16 -3.42
N GLU A 47 18.20 2.21 -3.13
CA GLU A 47 17.72 2.40 -1.75
C GLU A 47 18.03 1.19 -0.90
N LEU A 48 17.83 -0.01 -1.44
CA LEU A 48 18.17 -1.26 -0.77
C LEU A 48 19.66 -1.28 -0.38
N GLU A 49 20.54 -0.89 -1.30
CA GLU A 49 21.97 -0.77 -1.03
C GLU A 49 22.25 0.22 0.12
N LYS A 50 21.64 1.40 0.11
CA LYS A 50 21.78 2.39 1.18
C LYS A 50 21.30 1.88 2.53
N LYS A 51 20.19 1.11 2.58
CA LYS A 51 19.67 0.53 3.81
C LYS A 51 20.61 -0.57 4.34
N ILE A 52 21.13 -1.42 3.48
CA ILE A 52 22.12 -2.44 3.82
C ILE A 52 23.41 -1.76 4.35
N ASN A 53 23.90 -0.73 3.67
CA ASN A 53 25.04 0.05 4.12
C ASN A 53 24.82 0.66 5.51
N LYS A 54 23.65 1.26 5.76
CA LYS A 54 23.32 1.84 7.07
C LYS A 54 23.38 0.79 8.19
N ILE A 55 22.87 -0.42 7.94
CA ILE A 55 22.98 -1.54 8.89
C ILE A 55 24.43 -1.92 9.10
N MET A 56 25.21 -2.13 8.03
CA MET A 56 26.61 -2.52 8.08
C MET A 56 27.47 -1.52 8.86
N ARG A 57 27.25 -0.22 8.65
CA ARG A 57 27.94 0.84 9.40
C ARG A 57 27.69 0.77 10.90
N LYS A 58 26.46 0.52 11.31
CA LYS A 58 26.11 0.38 12.74
C LYS A 58 26.76 -0.87 13.34
N ILE A 59 26.77 -1.98 12.61
CA ILE A 59 27.43 -3.21 13.03
C ILE A 59 28.94 -3.00 13.10
N ALA A 60 29.56 -2.35 12.13
CA ALA A 60 30.97 -2.03 12.15
C ALA A 60 31.36 -1.20 13.38
N LEU A 61 30.51 -0.23 13.76
CA LEU A 61 30.70 0.56 14.97
C LEU A 61 30.58 -0.30 16.23
N GLN A 62 29.63 -1.21 16.32
CA GLN A 62 29.51 -2.16 17.45
C GLN A 62 30.75 -3.06 17.54
N PHE A 63 31.18 -3.61 16.41
CA PHE A 63 32.39 -4.43 16.38
C PHE A 63 33.67 -3.68 16.77
N ALA A 64 33.77 -2.41 16.41
CA ALA A 64 34.91 -1.58 16.83
C ALA A 64 34.92 -1.30 18.35
N ARG A 65 33.74 -1.27 18.98
CA ARG A 65 33.60 -1.04 20.42
C ARG A 65 33.77 -2.33 21.24
N ASP A 66 33.14 -3.41 20.79
CA ASP A 66 32.94 -4.62 21.60
C ASP A 66 33.78 -5.81 21.10
N GLY A 67 34.44 -5.69 19.93
CA GLY A 67 35.21 -6.72 19.28
C GLY A 67 34.39 -7.70 18.42
N PHE A 68 35.09 -8.48 17.59
CA PHE A 68 34.46 -9.46 16.67
C PHE A 68 34.41 -10.85 17.34
N GLU A 69 33.44 -11.09 18.18
CA GLU A 69 33.39 -12.36 18.91
C GLU A 69 32.56 -13.46 18.26
N LYS A 70 31.53 -13.09 17.46
CA LYS A 70 30.59 -14.07 16.87
C LYS A 70 30.08 -13.65 15.49
N VAL A 71 29.67 -14.65 14.70
CA VAL A 71 28.94 -14.42 13.46
C VAL A 71 27.59 -13.79 13.81
N HIS A 72 27.31 -12.62 13.24
CA HIS A 72 26.07 -11.90 13.45
C HIS A 72 25.10 -12.17 12.29
N GLU A 73 24.02 -12.88 12.56
CA GLU A 73 22.96 -13.14 11.58
C GLU A 73 21.84 -12.13 11.76
N ILE A 74 21.64 -11.29 10.75
CA ILE A 74 20.59 -10.28 10.74
C ILE A 74 19.23 -10.92 10.44
N LYS A 75 18.29 -10.77 11.35
CA LYS A 75 16.89 -11.19 11.26
C LYS A 75 15.98 -9.98 11.11
N PRO A 76 14.68 -10.15 10.78
CA PRO A 76 13.74 -9.03 10.64
C PRO A 76 13.67 -8.09 11.87
N ASP A 77 13.75 -8.63 13.08
CA ASP A 77 13.72 -7.82 14.30
C ASP A 77 14.96 -6.93 14.43
N ASP A 78 16.15 -7.47 14.09
CA ASP A 78 17.40 -6.70 14.08
C ASP A 78 17.34 -5.55 13.06
N VAL A 79 16.66 -5.75 11.92
CA VAL A 79 16.47 -4.70 10.92
C VAL A 79 15.73 -3.50 11.53
N ARG A 80 14.70 -3.74 12.36
CA ARG A 80 13.98 -2.65 13.04
C ARG A 80 14.85 -1.91 14.04
N GLU A 81 15.70 -2.62 14.75
CA GLU A 81 16.66 -2.01 15.67
C GLU A 81 17.66 -1.11 14.93
N TYR A 82 18.17 -1.55 13.79
CA TYR A 82 19.14 -0.78 13.00
C TYR A 82 18.52 0.34 12.18
N LEU A 83 17.37 0.14 11.54
CA LEU A 83 16.77 1.12 10.63
C LEU A 83 15.70 2.00 11.29
N GLY A 84 15.11 1.56 12.40
CA GLY A 84 14.02 2.23 13.09
C GLY A 84 12.64 1.77 12.61
N THR A 85 11.65 2.62 12.79
CA THR A 85 10.27 2.32 12.36
C THR A 85 10.21 2.10 10.84
N PRO A 86 9.48 1.08 10.37
CA PRO A 86 9.23 0.87 8.94
C PRO A 86 8.73 2.14 8.25
N GLU A 87 9.34 2.47 7.11
CA GLU A 87 8.96 3.65 6.31
C GLU A 87 7.71 3.37 5.48
N TYR A 88 7.49 2.10 5.16
CA TYR A 88 6.34 1.64 4.37
C TYR A 88 5.66 0.48 5.09
N THR A 89 4.36 0.57 5.21
CA THR A 89 3.51 -0.56 5.61
C THR A 89 2.73 -0.99 4.39
N ARG A 90 2.77 -2.27 4.05
CA ARG A 90 1.83 -2.80 3.07
C ARG A 90 0.52 -3.04 3.77
N ASP A 91 -0.53 -2.40 3.28
CA ASP A 91 -1.87 -2.75 3.72
C ASP A 91 -2.14 -4.21 3.34
N LYS A 92 -2.36 -5.02 4.36
CA LYS A 92 -2.79 -6.39 4.16
C LYS A 92 -4.30 -6.36 3.95
N TYR A 93 -4.77 -7.18 3.01
CA TYR A 93 -6.19 -7.42 2.87
C TYR A 93 -6.79 -7.81 4.24
N GLN A 94 -7.70 -6.99 4.73
CA GLN A 94 -8.35 -7.16 6.03
C GLN A 94 -9.78 -7.73 5.93
N GLY A 95 -10.19 -8.13 4.72
CA GLY A 95 -11.57 -8.55 4.46
C GLY A 95 -12.44 -7.40 3.94
N ASN A 96 -13.66 -7.74 3.50
CA ASN A 96 -14.68 -6.79 3.04
C ASN A 96 -15.83 -6.74 4.07
N ASP A 97 -15.52 -6.55 5.34
CA ASP A 97 -16.50 -6.64 6.42
C ASP A 97 -17.38 -5.36 6.52
N TYR A 98 -17.00 -4.31 5.81
CA TYR A 98 -17.72 -3.04 5.83
C TYR A 98 -18.38 -2.75 4.50
N ALA A 99 -19.69 -2.48 4.52
CA ALA A 99 -20.44 -2.04 3.36
C ALA A 99 -19.85 -0.74 2.80
N GLY A 100 -19.64 -0.70 1.49
CA GLY A 100 -19.06 0.46 0.81
C GLY A 100 -17.53 0.48 0.76
N VAL A 101 -16.83 -0.44 1.45
CA VAL A 101 -15.37 -0.60 1.34
C VAL A 101 -15.07 -1.74 0.37
N VAL A 102 -14.39 -1.43 -0.71
CA VAL A 102 -14.03 -2.42 -1.74
C VAL A 102 -12.54 -2.39 -2.01
N THR A 103 -11.96 -3.57 -2.07
CA THR A 103 -10.55 -3.74 -2.40
C THR A 103 -10.35 -3.75 -3.91
N GLY A 104 -9.55 -2.82 -4.40
CA GLY A 104 -9.02 -2.79 -5.75
C GLY A 104 -7.57 -3.23 -5.81
N LEU A 105 -7.10 -3.53 -7.01
CA LEU A 105 -5.70 -3.82 -7.26
C LEU A 105 -5.10 -2.73 -8.14
N ALA A 106 -3.96 -2.20 -7.72
CA ALA A 106 -3.20 -1.22 -8.47
C ALA A 106 -1.87 -1.82 -8.91
N TRP A 107 -1.43 -1.48 -10.10
CA TRP A 107 -0.10 -1.79 -10.60
C TRP A 107 0.78 -0.56 -10.47
N THR A 108 1.93 -0.70 -9.82
CA THR A 108 2.91 0.37 -9.66
C THR A 108 4.27 -0.05 -10.20
N ALA A 109 5.19 0.89 -10.37
CA ALA A 109 6.56 0.60 -10.81
C ALA A 109 7.31 -0.35 -9.85
N VAL A 110 6.82 -0.53 -8.64
CA VAL A 110 7.40 -1.38 -7.59
C VAL A 110 6.62 -2.69 -7.37
N GLY A 111 5.58 -2.93 -8.15
CA GLY A 111 4.75 -4.14 -8.10
C GLY A 111 3.28 -3.87 -7.90
N GLY A 112 2.52 -4.92 -7.61
CA GLY A 112 1.10 -4.81 -7.28
C GLY A 112 0.89 -4.28 -5.87
N GLU A 113 -0.09 -3.40 -5.72
CA GLU A 113 -0.55 -2.86 -4.44
C GLU A 113 -2.05 -3.04 -4.28
N ILE A 114 -2.50 -3.12 -3.04
CA ILE A 114 -3.91 -3.11 -2.69
C ILE A 114 -4.35 -1.66 -2.57
N LEU A 115 -5.50 -1.34 -3.14
CA LEU A 115 -6.14 -0.05 -3.08
C LEU A 115 -7.53 -0.22 -2.47
N PHE A 116 -7.84 0.52 -1.44
CA PHE A 116 -9.20 0.56 -0.90
C PHE A 116 -9.98 1.71 -1.53
N VAL A 117 -11.23 1.44 -1.87
CA VAL A 117 -12.21 2.45 -2.26
C VAL A 117 -13.33 2.41 -1.25
N GLU A 118 -13.49 3.51 -0.54
CA GLU A 118 -14.47 3.67 0.53
C GLU A 118 -15.57 4.62 0.07
N THR A 119 -16.80 4.16 0.06
CA THR A 119 -17.96 5.00 -0.24
C THR A 119 -18.82 5.16 0.99
N SER A 120 -19.12 6.38 1.33
CA SER A 120 -20.09 6.73 2.38
C SER A 120 -21.21 7.60 1.84
N LEU A 121 -22.39 7.41 2.39
CA LEU A 121 -23.61 8.13 2.01
C LEU A 121 -24.12 8.95 3.19
N SER A 122 -24.48 10.19 2.93
CA SER A 122 -25.07 11.08 3.93
C SER A 122 -26.36 11.70 3.40
N LYS A 123 -27.38 11.86 4.27
CA LYS A 123 -28.61 12.53 3.88
C LYS A 123 -28.34 13.96 3.42
N GLY A 124 -28.87 14.31 2.27
CA GLY A 124 -28.70 15.65 1.70
C GLY A 124 -29.46 15.78 0.39
N LYS A 125 -29.85 17.00 0.03
CA LYS A 125 -30.52 17.27 -1.23
C LYS A 125 -29.51 17.50 -2.35
N GLY A 126 -29.78 16.93 -3.52
CA GLY A 126 -29.06 17.23 -4.76
C GLY A 126 -27.93 16.27 -5.15
N GLY A 127 -27.79 15.12 -4.49
CA GLY A 127 -26.93 14.03 -4.97
C GLY A 127 -25.45 14.41 -5.17
N LYS A 128 -24.88 15.27 -4.31
CA LYS A 128 -23.50 15.76 -4.47
C LYS A 128 -22.50 14.64 -4.37
N LEU A 129 -21.63 14.49 -5.40
CA LEU A 129 -20.47 13.61 -5.37
C LEU A 129 -19.23 14.37 -4.86
N THR A 130 -18.62 13.88 -3.82
CA THR A 130 -17.36 14.39 -3.27
C THR A 130 -16.29 13.30 -3.41
N LEU A 131 -15.12 13.66 -3.93
CA LEU A 131 -14.00 12.75 -4.15
C LEU A 131 -12.80 13.21 -3.34
N THR A 132 -12.17 12.30 -2.60
CA THR A 132 -10.95 12.58 -1.82
C THR A 132 -9.94 11.45 -1.94
N GLY A 133 -8.66 11.71 -1.65
CA GLY A 133 -7.59 10.71 -1.71
C GLY A 133 -6.53 11.00 -2.76
N ASN A 134 -6.35 12.29 -3.16
CA ASN A 134 -5.34 12.70 -4.14
C ASN A 134 -5.48 11.97 -5.49
N LEU A 135 -6.71 11.99 -6.03
CA LEU A 135 -7.06 11.33 -7.28
C LEU A 135 -6.68 12.20 -8.47
N GLY A 136 -6.04 11.59 -9.48
CA GLY A 136 -5.82 12.19 -10.79
C GLY A 136 -7.12 12.34 -11.59
N ASP A 137 -7.05 13.01 -12.72
CA ASP A 137 -8.25 13.38 -13.49
C ASP A 137 -8.95 12.16 -14.12
N VAL A 138 -8.17 11.17 -14.58
CA VAL A 138 -8.75 9.92 -15.13
C VAL A 138 -9.51 9.14 -14.05
N MET A 139 -9.00 9.14 -12.84
CA MET A 139 -9.65 8.43 -11.73
C MET A 139 -10.90 9.16 -11.22
N LYS A 140 -10.90 10.51 -11.24
CA LYS A 140 -12.08 11.32 -10.97
C LYS A 140 -13.19 11.10 -12.01
N GLU A 141 -12.82 11.07 -13.29
CA GLU A 141 -13.71 10.74 -14.38
C GLU A 141 -14.30 9.34 -14.22
N SER A 142 -13.48 8.35 -13.86
CA SER A 142 -13.94 7.00 -13.57
C SER A 142 -14.97 6.95 -12.45
N ALA A 143 -14.82 7.77 -11.40
CA ALA A 143 -15.79 7.85 -10.31
C ALA A 143 -17.11 8.46 -10.77
N MET A 144 -17.07 9.51 -11.61
CA MET A 144 -18.27 10.10 -12.18
C MET A 144 -18.99 9.11 -13.11
N LEU A 145 -18.26 8.43 -13.99
CA LEU A 145 -18.82 7.39 -14.87
C LEU A 145 -19.43 6.23 -14.07
N ALA A 146 -18.79 5.83 -12.97
CA ALA A 146 -19.32 4.78 -12.10
C ALA A 146 -20.68 5.17 -11.50
N LEU A 147 -20.82 6.40 -11.05
CA LEU A 147 -22.11 6.91 -10.53
C LEU A 147 -23.18 6.98 -11.61
N GLU A 148 -22.86 7.54 -12.77
CA GLU A 148 -23.80 7.62 -13.89
C GLU A 148 -24.22 6.23 -14.40
N TYR A 149 -23.28 5.26 -14.39
CA TYR A 149 -23.62 3.87 -14.71
C TYR A 149 -24.68 3.30 -13.75
N ILE A 150 -24.52 3.53 -12.44
CA ILE A 150 -25.46 3.05 -11.42
C ILE A 150 -26.83 3.73 -11.60
N LYS A 151 -26.86 5.05 -11.84
CA LYS A 151 -28.10 5.79 -12.11
C LYS A 151 -28.85 5.26 -13.32
N ALA A 152 -28.11 4.91 -14.37
CA ALA A 152 -28.70 4.35 -15.60
C ALA A 152 -29.19 2.90 -15.43
N HIS A 153 -28.73 2.20 -14.39
CA HIS A 153 -29.02 0.78 -14.17
C HIS A 153 -29.63 0.49 -12.80
N THR A 154 -30.44 1.40 -12.28
CA THR A 154 -31.11 1.28 -10.96
C THR A 154 -31.88 -0.01 -10.80
N GLN A 155 -32.51 -0.50 -11.88
CA GLN A 155 -33.29 -1.73 -11.88
C GLN A 155 -32.44 -2.98 -11.57
N LEU A 156 -31.18 -3.01 -12.04
CA LEU A 156 -30.27 -4.13 -11.77
C LEU A 156 -29.92 -4.24 -10.27
N LEU A 157 -29.93 -3.11 -9.57
CA LEU A 157 -29.59 -3.03 -8.16
C LEU A 157 -30.83 -2.94 -7.25
N ASN A 158 -32.01 -3.01 -7.83
CA ASN A 158 -33.28 -2.80 -7.12
C ASN A 158 -33.33 -1.50 -6.31
N LEU A 159 -32.78 -0.42 -6.86
CA LEU A 159 -32.76 0.91 -6.27
C LEU A 159 -33.92 1.75 -6.77
N LYS A 160 -34.44 2.61 -5.88
CA LYS A 160 -35.41 3.64 -6.27
C LYS A 160 -34.70 4.78 -6.98
N GLU A 161 -35.32 5.34 -8.02
CA GLU A 161 -34.73 6.43 -8.82
C GLU A 161 -34.46 7.69 -8.00
N ASP A 162 -35.30 7.99 -7.01
CA ASP A 162 -35.20 9.16 -6.14
C ASP A 162 -34.09 9.06 -5.07
N ILE A 163 -33.45 7.90 -4.94
CA ILE A 163 -32.39 7.69 -3.92
C ILE A 163 -31.23 8.67 -4.13
N PHE A 164 -30.90 8.96 -5.39
CA PHE A 164 -29.76 9.82 -5.72
C PHE A 164 -30.00 11.30 -5.37
N ASP A 165 -31.27 11.73 -5.31
CA ASP A 165 -31.62 13.11 -4.96
C ASP A 165 -31.58 13.36 -3.45
N ASN A 166 -31.71 12.32 -2.66
CA ASN A 166 -31.82 12.37 -1.20
C ASN A 166 -30.53 12.07 -0.45
N TRP A 167 -29.48 11.64 -1.17
CA TRP A 167 -28.21 11.27 -0.56
C TRP A 167 -27.02 11.88 -1.27
N ASN A 168 -26.15 12.52 -0.50
CA ASN A 168 -24.82 12.92 -0.96
C ASN A 168 -23.86 11.72 -0.84
N ILE A 169 -22.91 11.69 -1.74
CA ILE A 169 -21.95 10.59 -1.92
C ILE A 169 -20.56 11.12 -1.65
N HIS A 170 -19.82 10.41 -0.84
CA HIS A 170 -18.40 10.66 -0.65
C HIS A 170 -17.62 9.38 -0.99
N VAL A 171 -16.75 9.46 -1.98
CA VAL A 171 -15.81 8.39 -2.34
C VAL A 171 -14.43 8.82 -1.89
N HIS A 172 -13.85 8.02 -1.02
CA HIS A 172 -12.51 8.22 -0.48
C HIS A 172 -11.60 7.08 -0.92
N VAL A 173 -10.39 7.42 -1.34
CA VAL A 173 -9.33 6.44 -1.60
C VAL A 173 -8.18 6.76 -0.66
N PRO A 174 -7.96 5.95 0.39
CA PRO A 174 -6.94 6.19 1.41
C PRO A 174 -5.53 6.43 0.85
N GLU A 175 -4.60 6.84 1.72
CA GLU A 175 -3.23 7.23 1.37
C GLU A 175 -3.13 8.48 0.46
N GLY A 176 -3.76 9.58 0.87
CA GLY A 176 -3.78 10.83 0.11
C GLY A 176 -2.41 11.46 -0.18
N ALA A 177 -1.33 11.02 0.46
CA ALA A 177 0.03 11.46 0.17
C ALA A 177 0.56 10.95 -1.18
N ILE A 178 -0.01 9.87 -1.70
CA ILE A 178 0.42 9.24 -2.96
C ILE A 178 -0.60 9.58 -4.04
N PRO A 179 -0.19 10.25 -5.14
CA PRO A 179 -1.07 10.48 -6.28
C PRO A 179 -1.54 9.16 -6.89
N LYS A 180 -2.84 9.04 -7.13
CA LYS A 180 -3.45 7.86 -7.73
C LYS A 180 -4.17 8.27 -9.00
N ASP A 181 -3.86 7.59 -10.10
CA ASP A 181 -4.55 7.79 -11.36
C ASP A 181 -4.63 6.48 -12.16
N GLY A 182 -5.66 6.35 -12.98
CA GLY A 182 -5.84 5.22 -13.88
C GLY A 182 -7.30 4.80 -14.05
N PRO A 183 -7.65 4.24 -15.20
CA PRO A 183 -9.03 3.85 -15.55
C PRO A 183 -9.46 2.52 -14.90
N SER A 184 -8.52 1.69 -14.42
CA SER A 184 -8.82 0.35 -13.89
C SER A 184 -9.62 0.37 -12.58
N ALA A 185 -9.65 1.50 -11.87
CA ALA A 185 -10.43 1.66 -10.64
C ALA A 185 -11.94 1.76 -10.87
N GLY A 186 -12.41 1.96 -12.11
CA GLY A 186 -13.83 2.17 -12.42
C GLY A 186 -14.74 1.07 -11.89
N ILE A 187 -14.39 -0.20 -12.10
CA ILE A 187 -15.21 -1.33 -11.61
C ILE A 187 -15.22 -1.41 -10.08
N THR A 188 -14.09 -1.11 -9.44
CA THR A 188 -14.00 -1.05 -7.97
C THR A 188 -14.90 0.05 -7.41
N MET A 189 -14.96 1.21 -8.08
CA MET A 189 -15.82 2.33 -7.71
C MET A 189 -17.30 2.01 -7.93
N VAL A 190 -17.66 1.38 -9.05
CA VAL A 190 -19.02 0.89 -9.30
C VAL A 190 -19.45 -0.06 -8.18
N THR A 191 -18.60 -1.00 -7.82
CA THR A 191 -18.91 -1.98 -6.76
C THR A 191 -19.07 -1.31 -5.40
N SER A 192 -18.17 -0.39 -5.03
CA SER A 192 -18.23 0.34 -3.75
C SER A 192 -19.50 1.17 -3.64
N LEU A 193 -19.85 1.90 -4.70
CA LEU A 193 -21.09 2.70 -4.79
C LEU A 193 -22.33 1.79 -4.72
N ALA A 194 -22.38 0.73 -5.51
CA ALA A 194 -23.51 -0.19 -5.56
C ALA A 194 -23.78 -0.83 -4.19
N VAL A 195 -22.74 -1.32 -3.53
CA VAL A 195 -22.85 -1.91 -2.18
C VAL A 195 -23.31 -0.87 -1.17
N SER A 196 -22.81 0.36 -1.21
CA SER A 196 -23.24 1.43 -0.31
C SER A 196 -24.72 1.73 -0.45
N TYR A 197 -25.24 1.85 -1.68
CA TYR A 197 -26.65 2.11 -1.93
C TYR A 197 -27.56 0.94 -1.56
N THR A 198 -27.16 -0.29 -1.86
CA THR A 198 -27.98 -1.47 -1.57
C THR A 198 -28.08 -1.76 -0.08
N HIS A 199 -27.04 -1.43 0.70
CA HIS A 199 -27.07 -1.63 2.15
C HIS A 199 -27.84 -0.56 2.93
N LEU A 200 -28.13 0.60 2.31
CA LEU A 200 -29.05 1.58 2.91
C LEU A 200 -30.51 1.09 2.95
N THR A 201 -30.87 0.18 2.07
CA THR A 201 -32.23 -0.33 1.93
C THR A 201 -32.48 -1.59 2.77
N LEU A 202 -31.46 -2.17 3.37
CA LEU A 202 -31.61 -3.28 4.28
C LEU A 202 -32.05 -2.77 5.67
N PRO A 203 -33.14 -3.31 6.26
CA PRO A 203 -33.48 -2.97 7.61
C PRO A 203 -32.37 -3.44 8.53
N THR A 204 -31.83 -2.55 9.34
CA THR A 204 -31.00 -2.89 10.48
C THR A 204 -31.87 -3.66 11.46
N THR A 205 -31.73 -4.98 11.47
CA THR A 205 -32.31 -5.85 12.48
C THR A 205 -31.50 -5.77 13.76
#